data_1a61852fe875efc8435d3b56e6c3d0d1
#
_entry.id   1a61852fe875efc8435d3b56e6c3d0d1
#
_cell.length_a   1.000
_cell.length_b   1.000
_cell.length_c   1.000
_cell.angle_alpha   90.00
_cell.angle_beta   90.00
_cell.angle_gamma   90.00
#
_symmetry.space_group_name_H-M   'P 1'
#
loop_
_entity.id
_entity.type
_entity.pdbx_description
1 polymer ?
#
loop_
_entity_poly.entity_id
_entity_poly.type
_entity_poly.pdbx_seq_one_letter_code
_entity_poly.pdbx_strand_id
1 'polypeptide(L)'
;YVTGVGGSTIGLGVTEGTVSDWYDDQTLALDNATIYWKQIAQRPATSQYASERSATNDEIHVVVVDDEGSVTGVSGNIVEKHLSLSKALDGKISPSENVYYKDYLAVSSDYVYAGYGVTAVASGISTISGDGFDLKPVGNWGTNAQGNAFAVQGPKTYKFSGGKNYSGTAGDGYAAELGGIVSGYKKFEAEANQTINFLINGPSGATVNDSKAKAKELIAIAEKRKDCIAVISPHKSDVVNVSDSDTQTTNIVNFFDPIGNSSYAVFDTGYKYVYDRFNNKFRYIACNGDIAGLMARTSINQYSWFSPAGTARGTINSAIKLAYNPTQAQRDIIYPKGINPVVFQPGSGIILFGDRTSLKYSSAFDRINVRRLFLTIEGTIERAARSQLFEFNDVITRSNFLNIVEPYLRDVKSKRGITDFIVVCDETNNTPDIIDSNQFRADIFVKPARSINFIGLTFVATRTGVSFEEVVGNV
;
A
#
# COMPACT_ATOMS: atom_id res chain seq x y z
N TYR A 1 51.70 15.00 -19.65
CA TYR A 1 52.69 16.08 -19.31
C TYR A 1 53.25 16.70 -20.56
N VAL A 2 53.27 18.04 -20.64
CA VAL A 2 54.00 18.77 -21.66
C VAL A 2 55.40 18.99 -21.15
N THR A 3 56.40 18.30 -21.71
CA THR A 3 57.76 18.25 -21.20
C THR A 3 58.72 19.26 -21.87
N GLY A 4 58.29 20.09 -22.78
CA GLY A 4 59.14 21.13 -23.32
C GLY A 4 58.53 21.88 -24.51
N VAL A 5 58.73 23.19 -24.55
CA VAL A 5 58.49 24.03 -25.72
C VAL A 5 59.85 24.43 -26.25
N GLY A 6 60.29 23.80 -27.27
CA GLY A 6 61.52 24.18 -27.99
C GLY A 6 61.20 24.43 -29.45
N GLY A 7 61.33 25.67 -29.89
CA GLY A 7 61.08 26.05 -31.29
C GLY A 7 59.59 25.97 -31.67
N SER A 8 59.29 25.74 -32.92
CA SER A 8 57.91 25.75 -33.46
C SER A 8 57.12 24.44 -33.29
N THR A 9 57.57 23.52 -32.43
CA THR A 9 56.94 22.21 -32.24
C THR A 9 56.61 21.99 -30.76
N ILE A 10 55.35 21.70 -30.48
CA ILE A 10 54.91 21.20 -29.16
C ILE A 10 55.06 19.69 -29.18
N GLY A 11 56.04 19.15 -28.48
CA GLY A 11 56.22 17.73 -28.27
C GLY A 11 55.33 17.25 -27.11
N LEU A 12 54.36 16.43 -27.40
CA LEU A 12 53.65 15.63 -26.37
C LEU A 12 54.48 14.38 -26.10
N GLY A 13 55.32 14.42 -25.10
CA GLY A 13 55.99 13.23 -24.58
C GLY A 13 55.04 12.52 -23.64
N VAL A 14 54.50 11.41 -24.03
CA VAL A 14 53.86 10.45 -23.12
C VAL A 14 55.02 9.62 -22.56
N THR A 15 55.55 10.02 -21.41
CA THR A 15 56.43 9.15 -20.62
C THR A 15 55.49 8.27 -19.78
N GLU A 16 55.51 6.98 -20.00
CA GLU A 16 54.97 6.01 -19.00
C GLU A 16 55.84 6.20 -17.73
N GLY A 17 55.46 7.16 -16.94
CA GLY A 17 56.02 7.31 -15.60
C GLY A 17 55.38 6.31 -14.70
N THR A 18 56.16 5.52 -14.01
CA THR A 18 55.77 4.55 -12.99
C THR A 18 55.15 5.16 -11.72
N VAL A 19 54.65 6.38 -11.80
CA VAL A 19 53.90 7.01 -10.73
C VAL A 19 52.51 7.32 -11.27
N SER A 20 51.68 6.32 -11.34
CA SER A 20 50.24 6.57 -11.48
C SER A 20 49.80 7.38 -10.26
N ASP A 21 49.07 8.47 -10.52
CA ASP A 21 48.37 9.15 -9.43
C ASP A 21 47.46 8.11 -8.75
N TRP A 22 47.67 7.90 -7.43
CA TRP A 22 46.87 6.94 -6.66
C TRP A 22 45.35 7.07 -6.96
N TYR A 23 44.90 8.26 -7.29
CA TYR A 23 43.49 8.51 -7.63
C TYR A 23 43.06 7.86 -8.93
N ASP A 24 43.92 7.75 -9.92
CA ASP A 24 43.60 7.13 -11.21
C ASP A 24 43.36 5.63 -11.09
N ASP A 25 44.05 5.00 -10.13
CA ASP A 25 43.96 3.57 -9.90
C ASP A 25 43.03 3.20 -8.73
N GLN A 26 42.55 4.20 -8.01
CA GLN A 26 41.66 3.95 -6.89
C GLN A 26 40.29 3.48 -7.34
N THR A 27 39.88 2.35 -6.82
CA THR A 27 38.55 1.79 -6.99
C THR A 27 37.73 1.89 -5.70
N LEU A 28 36.41 1.87 -5.84
CA LEU A 28 35.55 1.53 -4.71
C LEU A 28 35.75 0.04 -4.41
N ALA A 29 35.95 -0.33 -3.14
CA ALA A 29 36.09 -1.72 -2.74
C ALA A 29 34.70 -2.39 -2.71
N LEU A 30 34.21 -2.78 -3.88
CA LEU A 30 32.95 -3.47 -4.09
C LEU A 30 33.23 -4.96 -4.33
N ASP A 31 32.28 -5.82 -3.96
CA ASP A 31 32.40 -7.27 -4.16
C ASP A 31 31.97 -7.70 -5.56
N ASN A 32 31.02 -6.98 -6.17
CA ASN A 32 30.37 -7.40 -7.40
C ASN A 32 30.62 -6.46 -8.59
N ALA A 33 31.29 -5.34 -8.39
CA ALA A 33 31.59 -4.38 -9.45
C ALA A 33 32.93 -3.70 -9.24
N THR A 34 33.54 -3.21 -10.32
CA THR A 34 34.75 -2.36 -10.26
C THR A 34 34.43 -0.97 -10.78
N ILE A 35 34.52 0.03 -9.92
CA ILE A 35 34.26 1.43 -10.26
C ILE A 35 35.49 2.25 -9.82
N TYR A 36 36.03 3.03 -10.73
CA TYR A 36 37.14 3.93 -10.43
C TYR A 36 36.63 5.30 -9.99
N TRP A 37 37.24 5.87 -8.96
CA TRP A 37 36.90 7.22 -8.48
C TRP A 37 36.98 8.26 -9.57
N LYS A 38 37.96 8.19 -10.46
CA LYS A 38 38.11 9.09 -11.62
C LYS A 38 36.91 9.11 -12.58
N GLN A 39 36.11 8.03 -12.58
CA GLN A 39 34.87 7.97 -13.40
C GLN A 39 33.70 8.67 -12.72
N ILE A 40 33.80 8.95 -11.43
CA ILE A 40 32.75 9.58 -10.64
C ILE A 40 32.94 11.08 -10.56
N ALA A 41 34.12 11.53 -10.18
CA ALA A 41 34.45 12.94 -9.98
C ALA A 41 35.97 13.17 -10.07
N GLN A 42 36.36 14.43 -10.13
CA GLN A 42 37.75 14.83 -9.94
C GLN A 42 38.17 14.56 -8.47
N ARG A 43 39.50 14.55 -8.26
CA ARG A 43 40.05 14.43 -6.90
C ARG A 43 39.50 15.53 -5.99
N PRO A 44 39.00 15.22 -4.79
CA PRO A 44 38.65 16.27 -3.83
C PRO A 44 39.89 17.06 -3.44
N ALA A 45 39.77 18.38 -3.44
CA ALA A 45 40.89 19.30 -3.24
C ALA A 45 40.56 20.36 -2.17
N THR A 46 40.85 21.60 -2.45
CA THR A 46 40.55 22.76 -1.61
C THR A 46 39.46 23.59 -2.28
N SER A 47 38.36 23.78 -1.60
CA SER A 47 37.27 24.63 -2.09
C SER A 47 37.73 26.11 -2.17
N GLN A 48 37.05 26.89 -3.02
CA GLN A 48 37.31 28.32 -3.10
C GLN A 48 37.09 28.98 -1.72
N TYR A 49 36.03 28.61 -1.02
CA TYR A 49 35.73 29.13 0.31
C TYR A 49 36.86 28.93 1.31
N ALA A 50 37.43 27.71 1.32
CA ALA A 50 38.55 27.35 2.19
C ALA A 50 39.84 28.09 1.76
N SER A 51 40.13 28.15 0.47
CA SER A 51 41.29 28.83 -0.09
C SER A 51 41.34 30.31 0.30
N GLU A 52 40.23 31.02 0.22
CA GLU A 52 40.08 32.42 0.61
C GLU A 52 40.36 32.66 2.11
N ARG A 53 40.30 31.59 2.93
CA ARG A 53 40.55 31.60 4.38
C ARG A 53 41.88 30.97 4.76
N SER A 54 42.77 30.78 3.79
CA SER A 54 44.07 30.13 3.98
C SER A 54 43.94 28.71 4.54
N ALA A 55 42.85 28.02 4.23
CA ALA A 55 42.63 26.63 4.55
C ALA A 55 42.99 25.73 3.36
N THR A 56 43.21 24.43 3.64
CA THR A 56 43.60 23.48 2.58
C THR A 56 42.90 22.15 2.80
N ASN A 57 42.65 21.42 1.69
CA ASN A 57 42.17 20.03 1.67
C ASN A 57 40.79 19.82 2.37
N ASP A 58 39.89 20.78 2.25
CA ASP A 58 38.60 20.71 2.90
C ASP A 58 37.57 19.85 2.16
N GLU A 59 37.77 19.55 0.87
CA GLU A 59 36.79 18.80 0.09
C GLU A 59 36.79 17.29 0.42
N ILE A 60 35.58 16.70 0.32
CA ILE A 60 35.31 15.26 0.42
C ILE A 60 34.19 14.88 -0.54
N HIS A 61 34.24 13.66 -1.08
CA HIS A 61 33.18 13.06 -1.87
C HIS A 61 32.55 11.91 -1.13
N VAL A 62 31.22 11.79 -1.18
CA VAL A 62 30.45 10.69 -0.63
C VAL A 62 29.59 10.10 -1.74
N VAL A 63 29.67 8.80 -1.94
CA VAL A 63 28.94 8.08 -2.99
C VAL A 63 28.28 6.86 -2.38
N VAL A 64 27.01 6.64 -2.72
CA VAL A 64 26.25 5.46 -2.31
C VAL A 64 26.09 4.56 -3.52
N VAL A 65 26.46 3.29 -3.38
CA VAL A 65 26.47 2.33 -4.49
C VAL A 65 25.67 1.08 -4.09
N ASP A 66 24.84 0.60 -5.02
CA ASP A 66 24.15 -0.68 -4.92
C ASP A 66 25.05 -1.81 -5.43
N ASP A 67 25.92 -2.33 -4.55
CA ASP A 67 26.94 -3.31 -4.92
C ASP A 67 26.33 -4.63 -5.45
N GLU A 68 25.26 -5.11 -4.82
CA GLU A 68 24.60 -6.36 -5.22
C GLU A 68 23.52 -6.19 -6.30
N GLY A 69 23.09 -4.96 -6.59
CA GLY A 69 21.94 -4.69 -7.46
C GLY A 69 20.60 -5.01 -6.81
N SER A 70 20.57 -5.16 -5.50
CA SER A 70 19.33 -5.52 -4.78
C SER A 70 18.32 -4.37 -4.66
N VAL A 71 18.79 -3.13 -4.78
CA VAL A 71 17.97 -1.90 -4.72
C VAL A 71 17.55 -1.45 -6.11
N THR A 72 18.49 -1.35 -7.04
CA THR A 72 18.27 -0.80 -8.39
C THR A 72 18.06 -1.87 -9.46
N GLY A 73 18.38 -3.12 -9.16
CA GLY A 73 18.37 -4.24 -10.11
C GLY A 73 19.67 -4.37 -10.92
N VAL A 74 20.64 -3.49 -10.72
CA VAL A 74 21.93 -3.49 -11.42
C VAL A 74 23.05 -3.37 -10.41
N SER A 75 23.92 -4.39 -10.37
CA SER A 75 25.13 -4.40 -9.53
C SER A 75 26.06 -3.25 -9.91
N GLY A 76 26.61 -2.59 -8.89
CA GLY A 76 27.51 -1.46 -9.06
C GLY A 76 26.83 -0.14 -9.48
N ASN A 77 25.50 -0.06 -9.49
CA ASN A 77 24.81 1.17 -9.80
C ASN A 77 24.99 2.21 -8.69
N ILE A 78 25.38 3.43 -9.06
CA ILE A 78 25.54 4.55 -8.12
C ILE A 78 24.15 5.12 -7.85
N VAL A 79 23.72 5.06 -6.59
CA VAL A 79 22.41 5.52 -6.13
C VAL A 79 22.44 7.01 -5.81
N GLU A 80 23.48 7.47 -5.11
CA GLU A 80 23.66 8.88 -4.77
C GLU A 80 25.10 9.32 -4.96
N LYS A 81 25.27 10.59 -5.33
CA LYS A 81 26.57 11.27 -5.44
C LYS A 81 26.49 12.60 -4.70
N HIS A 82 27.30 12.76 -3.69
CA HIS A 82 27.48 13.99 -2.96
C HIS A 82 28.95 14.41 -3.09
N LEU A 83 29.19 15.37 -3.98
CA LEU A 83 30.54 15.74 -4.40
C LEU A 83 30.93 17.08 -3.82
N SER A 84 32.25 17.27 -3.58
CA SER A 84 32.83 18.53 -3.10
C SER A 84 32.18 19.08 -1.84
N LEU A 85 31.81 18.17 -0.92
CA LEU A 85 31.36 18.56 0.41
C LEU A 85 32.55 19.06 1.22
N SER A 86 32.33 20.03 2.12
CA SER A 86 33.40 20.59 2.93
C SER A 86 33.55 19.90 4.29
N LYS A 87 34.77 19.67 4.72
CA LYS A 87 35.12 19.23 6.08
C LYS A 87 35.05 20.40 7.08
N ALA A 88 35.05 21.64 6.57
CA ALA A 88 34.93 22.84 7.39
C ALA A 88 33.50 23.03 7.86
N LEU A 89 33.31 23.29 9.15
CA LEU A 89 32.00 23.53 9.77
C LEU A 89 31.25 24.72 9.13
N ASP A 90 32.00 25.73 8.72
CA ASP A 90 31.50 26.96 8.07
C ASP A 90 31.60 26.91 6.53
N GLY A 91 31.89 25.75 5.94
CA GLY A 91 32.07 25.57 4.51
C GLY A 91 30.82 25.96 3.71
N LYS A 92 30.99 26.75 2.64
CA LYS A 92 29.91 27.25 1.79
C LYS A 92 30.27 27.21 0.32
N ILE A 93 29.28 26.96 -0.53
CA ILE A 93 29.38 27.22 -2.00
C ILE A 93 28.86 28.61 -2.33
N SER A 94 27.82 29.05 -1.66
CA SER A 94 27.23 30.39 -1.80
C SER A 94 26.89 30.96 -0.42
N PRO A 95 26.60 32.25 -0.29
CA PRO A 95 26.25 32.83 1.01
C PRO A 95 25.11 32.13 1.79
N SER A 96 24.20 31.50 1.06
CA SER A 96 23.03 30.78 1.63
C SER A 96 23.19 29.28 1.64
N GLU A 97 24.23 28.71 1.03
CA GLU A 97 24.34 27.25 0.86
C GLU A 97 25.51 26.69 1.67
N ASN A 98 25.18 26.06 2.78
CA ASN A 98 26.13 25.33 3.62
C ASN A 98 26.44 23.97 3.00
N VAL A 99 27.71 23.64 2.89
CA VAL A 99 28.21 22.37 2.34
C VAL A 99 29.03 21.57 3.36
N TYR A 100 28.93 21.91 4.61
CA TYR A 100 29.50 21.05 5.66
C TYR A 100 28.90 19.65 5.57
N TYR A 101 29.76 18.66 5.39
CA TYR A 101 29.34 17.30 5.00
C TYR A 101 28.28 16.69 5.92
N LYS A 102 28.31 16.95 7.23
CA LYS A 102 27.32 16.41 8.17
C LYS A 102 25.94 16.99 7.99
N ASP A 103 25.88 18.32 7.90
CA ASP A 103 24.60 19.04 7.76
C ASP A 103 23.99 18.79 6.38
N TYR A 104 24.84 18.79 5.36
CA TYR A 104 24.43 18.55 3.99
C TYR A 104 23.84 17.12 3.82
N LEU A 105 24.53 16.09 4.28
CA LEU A 105 24.06 14.71 4.17
C LEU A 105 22.78 14.47 4.97
N ALA A 106 22.62 15.11 6.12
CA ALA A 106 21.41 14.97 6.94
C ALA A 106 20.13 15.45 6.24
N VAL A 107 20.27 16.40 5.28
CA VAL A 107 19.13 16.98 4.53
C VAL A 107 19.00 16.40 3.13
N SER A 108 20.13 16.09 2.48
CA SER A 108 20.17 15.80 1.04
C SER A 108 20.32 14.33 0.70
N SER A 109 20.67 13.46 1.65
CA SER A 109 20.80 12.01 1.41
C SER A 109 19.61 11.25 1.95
N ASP A 110 19.11 10.31 1.15
CA ASP A 110 18.07 9.36 1.57
C ASP A 110 18.66 8.11 2.23
N TYR A 111 19.98 7.87 2.07
CA TYR A 111 20.64 6.62 2.48
C TYR A 111 21.66 6.82 3.59
N VAL A 112 22.31 7.98 3.68
CA VAL A 112 23.47 8.21 4.55
C VAL A 112 23.22 9.40 5.47
N TYR A 113 23.46 9.17 6.77
CA TYR A 113 23.49 10.21 7.78
C TYR A 113 24.89 10.26 8.39
N ALA A 114 25.59 11.38 8.25
CA ALA A 114 26.85 11.59 8.93
C ALA A 114 26.58 11.86 10.43
N GLY A 115 26.83 10.85 11.26
CA GLY A 115 26.66 10.99 12.71
C GLY A 115 27.65 11.99 13.31
N TYR A 116 27.31 12.57 14.45
CA TYR A 116 28.30 13.27 15.26
C TYR A 116 29.29 12.25 15.80
N GLY A 117 30.59 12.52 15.66
CA GLY A 117 31.61 11.70 16.25
C GLY A 117 31.29 11.51 17.73
N VAL A 118 31.21 10.27 18.18
CA VAL A 118 30.79 9.94 19.54
C VAL A 118 31.90 10.39 20.49
N THR A 119 31.70 11.55 21.10
CA THR A 119 32.54 11.97 22.24
C THR A 119 32.11 11.30 23.54
N ALA A 120 30.92 10.70 23.55
CA ALA A 120 30.46 9.87 24.65
C ALA A 120 29.73 8.65 24.06
N VAL A 121 30.36 7.50 24.11
CA VAL A 121 29.70 6.23 23.88
C VAL A 121 28.73 6.08 25.06
N ALA A 122 27.43 6.16 24.81
CA ALA A 122 26.44 5.66 25.76
C ALA A 122 26.84 4.23 26.10
N SER A 123 26.99 3.91 27.37
CA SER A 123 27.42 2.60 27.87
C SER A 123 26.57 1.51 27.21
N GLY A 124 27.17 0.67 26.37
CA GLY A 124 26.49 -0.41 25.67
C GLY A 124 26.67 -0.45 24.15
N ILE A 125 27.17 0.62 23.52
CA ILE A 125 27.66 0.54 22.15
C ILE A 125 29.14 0.22 22.23
N SER A 126 29.44 -1.06 22.19
CA SER A 126 30.79 -1.55 21.93
C SER A 126 31.34 -0.83 20.71
N THR A 127 32.56 -0.27 20.81
CA THR A 127 33.32 0.13 19.64
C THR A 127 33.15 -0.94 18.58
N ILE A 128 32.68 -0.56 17.37
CA ILE A 128 32.75 -1.43 16.21
C ILE A 128 34.23 -1.57 15.92
N SER A 129 34.85 -2.44 16.68
CA SER A 129 36.26 -2.78 16.60
C SER A 129 36.39 -3.80 15.49
N GLY A 130 37.13 -3.45 14.47
CA GLY A 130 37.57 -4.41 13.48
C GLY A 130 37.54 -3.89 12.04
N ASP A 131 36.61 -3.04 11.66
CA ASP A 131 36.41 -2.64 10.26
C ASP A 131 36.90 -1.21 9.94
N GLY A 132 37.75 -0.62 10.78
CA GLY A 132 38.28 0.71 10.50
C GLY A 132 37.27 1.84 10.51
N PHE A 133 36.17 1.67 11.18
CA PHE A 133 35.15 2.71 11.37
C PHE A 133 35.67 3.71 12.40
N ASP A 134 36.42 4.69 11.94
CA ASP A 134 36.86 5.78 12.81
C ASP A 134 35.71 6.82 12.88
N LEU A 135 34.92 6.74 13.94
CA LEU A 135 33.80 7.65 14.18
C LEU A 135 34.26 9.07 14.58
N LYS A 136 35.56 9.28 14.74
CA LYS A 136 36.12 10.59 15.03
C LYS A 136 36.48 11.33 13.75
N PRO A 137 36.19 12.64 13.69
CA PRO A 137 36.73 13.46 12.63
C PRO A 137 38.25 13.35 12.61
N VAL A 138 38.83 13.16 11.43
CA VAL A 138 40.29 13.09 11.26
C VAL A 138 40.87 14.50 11.24
N GLY A 139 41.84 14.77 12.06
CA GLY A 139 42.52 16.08 12.14
C GLY A 139 41.55 17.21 12.48
N ASN A 140 41.53 18.26 11.70
CA ASN A 140 40.71 19.46 11.91
C ASN A 140 39.27 19.37 11.37
N TRP A 141 38.80 18.19 10.98
CA TRP A 141 37.41 18.05 10.47
C TRP A 141 36.40 18.55 11.48
N GLY A 142 35.44 19.34 11.02
CA GLY A 142 34.41 19.94 11.89
C GLY A 142 34.87 21.20 12.62
N THR A 143 36.01 21.77 12.29
CA THR A 143 36.45 23.10 12.71
C THR A 143 36.17 24.13 11.58
N ASN A 144 36.26 25.41 11.90
CA ASN A 144 36.10 26.48 10.92
C ASN A 144 37.28 26.49 9.90
N ALA A 145 37.05 27.00 8.69
CA ALA A 145 38.03 27.00 7.63
C ALA A 145 39.28 27.87 7.95
N GLN A 146 39.12 28.93 8.74
CA GLN A 146 40.18 29.95 8.94
C GLN A 146 41.53 29.37 9.36
N GLY A 147 42.51 29.38 8.44
CA GLY A 147 43.89 28.97 8.68
C GLY A 147 44.09 27.45 8.94
N ASN A 148 43.09 26.62 8.69
CA ASN A 148 43.16 25.20 9.00
C ASN A 148 43.53 24.34 7.81
N ALA A 149 44.54 23.47 7.99
CA ALA A 149 44.80 22.35 7.08
C ALA A 149 43.96 21.14 7.51
N PHE A 150 43.03 20.72 6.69
CA PHE A 150 42.21 19.54 6.97
C PHE A 150 42.95 18.26 6.61
N ALA A 151 42.90 17.27 7.48
CA ALA A 151 43.55 15.99 7.22
C ALA A 151 42.94 15.33 5.98
N VAL A 152 43.81 14.85 5.10
CA VAL A 152 43.42 14.08 3.92
C VAL A 152 43.29 12.63 4.35
N GLN A 153 42.13 12.04 4.06
CA GLN A 153 41.90 10.62 4.21
C GLN A 153 41.79 9.98 2.83
N GLY A 154 42.46 8.87 2.61
CA GLY A 154 42.30 8.09 1.38
C GLY A 154 40.87 7.52 1.25
N PRO A 155 40.54 6.92 0.10
CA PRO A 155 39.23 6.34 -0.10
C PRO A 155 38.94 5.27 0.97
N LYS A 156 37.73 5.34 1.49
CA LYS A 156 37.18 4.37 2.46
C LYS A 156 35.86 3.86 1.92
N THR A 157 35.68 2.57 1.94
CA THR A 157 34.43 1.92 1.57
C THR A 157 33.84 1.29 2.82
N TYR A 158 32.59 1.60 3.07
CA TYR A 158 31.82 1.02 4.16
C TYR A 158 30.66 0.24 3.58
N LYS A 159 30.39 -0.94 4.09
CA LYS A 159 29.26 -1.77 3.71
C LYS A 159 28.17 -1.67 4.76
N PHE A 160 26.96 -1.35 4.34
CA PHE A 160 25.82 -1.47 5.22
C PHE A 160 25.49 -2.95 5.41
N SER A 161 25.35 -3.37 6.65
CA SER A 161 24.96 -4.73 7.02
C SER A 161 23.92 -4.71 8.12
N GLY A 162 23.21 -5.83 8.29
CA GLY A 162 22.20 -5.98 9.35
C GLY A 162 20.92 -5.17 9.13
N GLY A 163 20.76 -4.55 7.96
CA GLY A 163 19.48 -3.96 7.54
C GLY A 163 18.42 -5.04 7.42
N LYS A 164 17.19 -4.72 7.83
CA LYS A 164 16.07 -5.66 7.81
C LYS A 164 14.89 -5.05 7.12
N ASN A 165 14.28 -5.81 6.21
CA ASN A 165 12.99 -5.45 5.64
C ASN A 165 11.90 -5.78 6.66
N TYR A 166 11.09 -4.80 7.04
CA TYR A 166 9.86 -5.04 7.81
C TYR A 166 8.76 -5.66 6.92
N SER A 167 9.14 -6.65 6.10
CA SER A 167 8.27 -7.26 5.10
C SER A 167 7.30 -8.30 5.67
N GLY A 168 7.39 -8.60 6.96
CA GLY A 168 6.61 -9.67 7.58
C GLY A 168 7.12 -11.08 7.25
N THR A 169 8.31 -11.21 6.64
CA THR A 169 8.91 -12.51 6.34
C THR A 169 9.51 -13.11 7.62
N ALA A 170 9.20 -14.37 7.91
CA ALA A 170 9.80 -15.08 9.05
C ALA A 170 11.33 -15.08 8.95
N GLY A 171 12.00 -14.71 10.04
CA GLY A 171 13.46 -14.63 10.10
C GLY A 171 14.05 -13.22 10.02
N ASP A 172 13.29 -12.22 9.57
CA ASP A 172 13.74 -10.82 9.45
C ASP A 172 13.70 -10.04 10.77
N GLY A 173 13.69 -10.62 11.91
CA GLY A 173 13.80 -10.03 13.25
C GLY A 173 12.91 -8.81 13.59
N TYR A 174 12.23 -8.23 12.59
CA TYR A 174 11.25 -7.15 12.64
C TYR A 174 10.03 -7.45 11.78
N ALA A 175 9.81 -8.74 11.44
CA ALA A 175 8.53 -9.14 10.91
C ALA A 175 7.47 -8.68 11.90
N ALA A 176 6.50 -7.91 11.43
CA ALA A 176 5.36 -7.57 12.28
C ALA A 176 4.71 -8.89 12.71
N GLU A 177 4.91 -9.26 13.97
CA GLU A 177 4.33 -10.47 14.51
C GLU A 177 2.82 -10.41 14.42
N LEU A 178 2.19 -11.53 14.13
CA LEU A 178 0.73 -11.64 14.03
C LEU A 178 0.05 -11.01 15.25
N GLY A 179 0.57 -11.25 16.45
CA GLY A 179 0.04 -10.66 17.70
C GLY A 179 0.03 -9.14 17.70
N GLY A 180 1.10 -8.50 17.21
CA GLY A 180 1.18 -7.05 17.08
C GLY A 180 0.20 -6.49 16.05
N ILE A 181 0.05 -7.14 14.90
CA ILE A 181 -0.90 -6.76 13.85
C ILE A 181 -2.33 -6.86 14.38
N VAL A 182 -2.69 -7.98 14.98
CA VAL A 182 -4.02 -8.21 15.57
C VAL A 182 -4.32 -7.20 16.68
N SER A 183 -3.36 -6.93 17.56
CA SER A 183 -3.48 -5.90 18.60
C SER A 183 -3.73 -4.51 18.00
N GLY A 184 -3.08 -4.18 16.87
CA GLY A 184 -3.31 -2.95 16.13
C GLY A 184 -4.76 -2.84 15.62
N TYR A 185 -5.26 -3.89 14.97
CA TYR A 185 -6.64 -3.92 14.47
C TYR A 185 -7.69 -3.91 15.60
N LYS A 186 -7.42 -4.56 16.74
CA LYS A 186 -8.32 -4.55 17.90
C LYS A 186 -8.56 -3.16 18.48
N LYS A 187 -7.67 -2.20 18.26
CA LYS A 187 -7.92 -0.79 18.66
C LYS A 187 -9.11 -0.17 17.92
N PHE A 188 -9.48 -0.71 16.76
CA PHE A 188 -10.65 -0.29 15.99
C PHE A 188 -11.93 -1.07 16.35
N GLU A 189 -11.88 -1.95 17.32
CA GLU A 189 -13.04 -2.76 17.75
C GLU A 189 -14.13 -1.93 18.42
N ALA A 190 -13.75 -0.82 19.05
CA ALA A 190 -14.69 0.09 19.70
C ALA A 190 -15.27 1.09 18.68
N GLU A 191 -16.57 0.94 18.40
CA GLU A 191 -17.31 1.77 17.45
C GLU A 191 -17.34 3.26 17.86
N ALA A 192 -17.44 3.51 19.17
CA ALA A 192 -17.61 4.88 19.72
C ALA A 192 -16.43 5.82 19.40
N ASN A 193 -15.23 5.30 19.12
CA ASN A 193 -14.02 6.10 19.00
C ASN A 193 -13.70 6.54 17.56
N GLN A 194 -14.10 5.76 16.56
CA GLN A 194 -13.75 6.04 15.17
C GLN A 194 -14.78 5.45 14.21
N THR A 195 -15.20 6.23 13.23
CA THR A 195 -16.04 5.74 12.12
C THR A 195 -15.16 5.14 11.04
N ILE A 196 -15.33 3.86 10.74
CA ILE A 196 -14.63 3.16 9.68
C ILE A 196 -15.62 2.47 8.74
N ASN A 197 -15.29 2.41 7.44
CA ASN A 197 -16.13 1.74 6.43
C ASN A 197 -15.54 0.41 5.97
N PHE A 198 -14.21 0.29 6.00
CA PHE A 198 -13.49 -0.88 5.51
C PHE A 198 -12.36 -1.28 6.44
N LEU A 199 -12.22 -2.59 6.66
CA LEU A 199 -11.05 -3.22 7.25
C LEU A 199 -10.31 -3.94 6.13
N ILE A 200 -9.15 -3.45 5.76
CA ILE A 200 -8.36 -3.98 4.63
C ILE A 200 -7.31 -4.92 5.19
N ASN A 201 -7.29 -6.17 4.69
CA ASN A 201 -6.32 -7.17 5.14
C ASN A 201 -4.85 -6.78 4.87
N GLY A 202 -4.62 -5.95 3.83
CA GLY A 202 -3.27 -5.55 3.43
C GLY A 202 -2.46 -6.74 2.87
N PRO A 203 -1.12 -6.74 3.04
CA PRO A 203 -0.27 -7.82 2.57
C PRO A 203 -0.52 -9.12 3.35
N SER A 204 -0.14 -10.26 2.77
CA SER A 204 -0.18 -11.55 3.45
C SER A 204 0.74 -11.57 4.68
N GLY A 205 0.41 -12.39 5.66
CA GLY A 205 1.29 -12.66 6.81
C GLY A 205 2.52 -13.48 6.41
N ALA A 206 3.37 -13.79 7.38
CA ALA A 206 4.59 -14.59 7.17
C ALA A 206 4.26 -16.01 6.68
N THR A 207 3.20 -16.61 7.20
CA THR A 207 2.71 -17.94 6.80
C THR A 207 1.26 -17.88 6.33
N VAL A 208 0.82 -18.95 5.64
CA VAL A 208 -0.60 -19.13 5.26
C VAL A 208 -1.50 -19.11 6.50
N ASN A 209 -1.04 -19.73 7.59
CA ASN A 209 -1.80 -19.77 8.84
C ASN A 209 -1.93 -18.40 9.50
N ASP A 210 -0.87 -17.58 9.48
CA ASP A 210 -0.91 -16.22 10.00
C ASP A 210 -1.87 -15.35 9.18
N SER A 211 -1.88 -15.52 7.85
CA SER A 211 -2.83 -14.84 6.97
C SER A 211 -4.27 -15.24 7.26
N LYS A 212 -4.54 -16.54 7.50
CA LYS A 212 -5.85 -17.03 7.89
C LYS A 212 -6.29 -16.51 9.28
N ALA A 213 -5.37 -16.49 10.23
CA ALA A 213 -5.65 -15.98 11.59
C ALA A 213 -5.96 -14.46 11.54
N LYS A 214 -5.16 -13.69 10.82
CA LYS A 214 -5.41 -12.26 10.59
C LYS A 214 -6.77 -12.03 9.95
N ALA A 215 -7.12 -12.78 8.92
CA ALA A 215 -8.40 -12.67 8.23
C ALA A 215 -9.58 -12.95 9.17
N LYS A 216 -9.50 -13.99 10.01
CA LYS A 216 -10.54 -14.32 11.01
C LYS A 216 -10.75 -13.18 12.01
N GLU A 217 -9.68 -12.58 12.51
CA GLU A 217 -9.77 -11.46 13.44
C GLU A 217 -10.41 -10.22 12.78
N LEU A 218 -10.07 -9.90 11.54
CA LEU A 218 -10.70 -8.78 10.83
C LEU A 218 -12.20 -9.01 10.64
N ILE A 219 -12.60 -10.23 10.31
CA ILE A 219 -14.03 -10.59 10.18
C ILE A 219 -14.73 -10.46 11.55
N ALA A 220 -14.10 -10.97 12.62
CA ALA A 220 -14.68 -10.88 13.97
C ALA A 220 -14.87 -9.42 14.41
N ILE A 221 -13.92 -8.53 14.11
CA ILE A 221 -14.06 -7.09 14.37
C ILE A 221 -15.20 -6.50 13.55
N ALA A 222 -15.31 -6.83 12.25
CA ALA A 222 -16.38 -6.33 11.40
C ALA A 222 -17.77 -6.80 11.85
N GLU A 223 -17.88 -8.07 12.28
CA GLU A 223 -19.12 -8.64 12.83
C GLU A 223 -19.53 -8.02 14.18
N LYS A 224 -18.55 -7.69 15.01
CA LYS A 224 -18.79 -7.03 16.29
C LYS A 224 -19.24 -5.60 16.10
N ARG A 225 -18.56 -4.86 15.21
CA ARG A 225 -18.86 -3.46 14.90
C ARG A 225 -20.17 -3.28 14.13
N LYS A 226 -20.43 -4.12 13.15
CA LYS A 226 -21.60 -4.07 12.23
C LYS A 226 -21.70 -2.80 11.35
N ASP A 227 -20.69 -1.93 11.35
CA ASP A 227 -20.64 -0.68 10.59
C ASP A 227 -19.64 -0.69 9.42
N CYS A 228 -18.84 -1.76 9.29
CA CYS A 228 -17.78 -1.88 8.30
C CYS A 228 -17.74 -3.25 7.62
N ILE A 229 -16.92 -3.34 6.55
CA ILE A 229 -16.70 -4.58 5.79
C ILE A 229 -15.23 -4.91 5.78
N ALA A 230 -14.88 -6.18 6.07
CA ALA A 230 -13.53 -6.71 5.92
C ALA A 230 -13.28 -7.16 4.47
N VAL A 231 -12.18 -6.72 3.88
CA VAL A 231 -11.77 -7.08 2.51
C VAL A 231 -10.49 -7.90 2.56
N ILE A 232 -10.53 -9.11 2.03
CA ILE A 232 -9.50 -10.12 2.25
C ILE A 232 -9.09 -10.76 0.93
N SER A 233 -7.78 -10.75 0.64
CA SER A 233 -7.13 -11.52 -0.43
C SER A 233 -6.52 -12.81 0.12
N PRO A 234 -6.29 -13.83 -0.72
CA PRO A 234 -5.60 -15.06 -0.32
C PRO A 234 -4.14 -14.80 0.06
N HIS A 235 -3.46 -15.81 0.58
CA HIS A 235 -2.03 -15.69 0.86
C HIS A 235 -1.22 -15.62 -0.43
N LYS A 236 -0.13 -14.85 -0.42
CA LYS A 236 0.67 -14.59 -1.62
C LYS A 236 1.20 -15.87 -2.29
N SER A 237 1.69 -16.82 -1.50
CA SER A 237 2.22 -18.09 -2.04
C SER A 237 1.18 -19.00 -2.66
N ASP A 238 -0.11 -18.79 -2.35
CA ASP A 238 -1.19 -19.59 -2.92
C ASP A 238 -1.44 -19.24 -4.40
N VAL A 239 -1.00 -18.06 -4.81
CA VAL A 239 -1.32 -17.48 -6.12
C VAL A 239 -0.07 -17.08 -6.91
N VAL A 240 0.91 -16.43 -6.26
CA VAL A 240 2.11 -15.90 -6.92
C VAL A 240 3.16 -17.00 -7.04
N ASN A 241 3.77 -17.11 -8.23
CA ASN A 241 4.75 -18.14 -8.59
C ASN A 241 4.21 -19.59 -8.60
N VAL A 242 2.90 -19.76 -8.69
CA VAL A 242 2.24 -21.04 -8.97
C VAL A 242 1.94 -21.08 -10.47
N SER A 243 2.50 -22.05 -11.19
CA SER A 243 2.42 -22.13 -12.66
C SER A 243 1.10 -22.70 -13.17
N ASP A 244 0.46 -23.56 -12.37
CA ASP A 244 -0.77 -24.22 -12.74
C ASP A 244 -2.00 -23.49 -12.14
N SER A 245 -2.94 -23.11 -13.00
CA SER A 245 -4.11 -22.34 -12.63
C SER A 245 -5.16 -23.15 -11.83
N ASP A 246 -5.20 -24.48 -12.01
CA ASP A 246 -6.09 -25.33 -11.23
C ASP A 246 -5.56 -25.51 -9.82
N THR A 247 -4.24 -25.60 -9.67
CA THR A 247 -3.57 -25.54 -8.36
C THR A 247 -3.82 -24.21 -7.67
N GLN A 248 -3.72 -23.08 -8.38
CA GLN A 248 -4.07 -21.75 -7.81
C GLN A 248 -5.53 -21.72 -7.35
N THR A 249 -6.45 -22.24 -8.14
CA THR A 249 -7.88 -22.34 -7.79
C THR A 249 -8.09 -23.13 -6.50
N THR A 250 -7.45 -24.29 -6.40
CA THR A 250 -7.52 -25.18 -5.23
C THR A 250 -6.93 -24.51 -4.00
N ASN A 251 -5.79 -23.86 -4.12
CA ASN A 251 -5.14 -23.13 -3.03
C ASN A 251 -6.02 -21.99 -2.50
N ILE A 252 -6.61 -21.19 -3.39
CA ILE A 252 -7.53 -20.10 -3.02
C ILE A 252 -8.73 -20.65 -2.24
N VAL A 253 -9.33 -21.72 -2.72
CA VAL A 253 -10.46 -22.37 -2.04
C VAL A 253 -10.03 -22.86 -0.65
N ASN A 254 -8.91 -23.58 -0.56
CA ASN A 254 -8.37 -24.11 0.70
C ASN A 254 -7.95 -23.00 1.68
N PHE A 255 -7.60 -21.82 1.16
CA PHE A 255 -7.34 -20.67 2.01
C PHE A 255 -8.62 -20.17 2.67
N PHE A 256 -9.70 -19.96 1.90
CA PHE A 256 -10.93 -19.35 2.39
C PHE A 256 -11.89 -20.30 3.11
N ASP A 257 -11.85 -21.60 2.80
CA ASP A 257 -12.77 -22.57 3.42
C ASP A 257 -12.75 -22.56 4.97
N PRO A 258 -11.59 -22.55 5.65
CA PRO A 258 -11.52 -22.56 7.11
C PRO A 258 -11.70 -21.17 7.77
N ILE A 259 -11.79 -20.10 6.99
CA ILE A 259 -11.93 -18.74 7.53
C ILE A 259 -13.36 -18.48 8.01
N GLY A 260 -14.32 -19.21 7.45
CA GLY A 260 -15.73 -19.02 7.77
C GLY A 260 -16.47 -18.21 6.70
N ASN A 261 -17.72 -17.87 7.02
CA ASN A 261 -18.60 -17.13 6.15
C ASN A 261 -19.29 -16.01 6.91
N SER A 262 -19.28 -14.81 6.36
CA SER A 262 -19.86 -13.62 6.96
C SER A 262 -20.41 -12.69 5.89
N SER A 263 -21.51 -12.03 6.19
CA SER A 263 -21.98 -10.94 5.31
C SER A 263 -21.14 -9.66 5.43
N TYR A 264 -20.30 -9.56 6.45
CA TYR A 264 -19.39 -8.45 6.68
C TYR A 264 -17.98 -8.68 6.10
N ALA A 265 -17.81 -9.72 5.28
CA ALA A 265 -16.54 -10.02 4.64
C ALA A 265 -16.69 -10.15 3.12
N VAL A 266 -15.68 -9.70 2.40
CA VAL A 266 -15.55 -9.78 0.94
C VAL A 266 -14.21 -10.44 0.62
N PHE A 267 -14.25 -11.53 -0.13
CA PHE A 267 -13.08 -12.30 -0.57
C PHE A 267 -12.80 -12.05 -2.04
N ASP A 268 -11.54 -11.95 -2.39
CA ASP A 268 -11.07 -11.82 -3.77
C ASP A 268 -10.06 -12.93 -4.14
N THR A 269 -9.74 -13.04 -5.44
CA THR A 269 -8.82 -14.07 -5.93
C THR A 269 -7.39 -13.58 -6.09
N GLY A 270 -7.09 -12.31 -5.78
CA GLY A 270 -6.02 -11.79 -6.54
C GLY A 270 -4.86 -11.03 -6.00
N TYR A 271 -3.82 -11.15 -6.82
CA TYR A 271 -2.63 -10.31 -6.80
C TYR A 271 -2.44 -9.69 -8.17
N LYS A 272 -2.27 -8.37 -8.20
CA LYS A 272 -1.91 -7.62 -9.41
C LYS A 272 -0.42 -7.34 -9.44
N TYR A 273 0.17 -7.35 -10.64
CA TYR A 273 1.54 -6.97 -10.88
C TYR A 273 1.61 -5.50 -11.24
N VAL A 274 2.39 -4.73 -10.50
CA VAL A 274 2.50 -3.28 -10.63
C VAL A 274 3.95 -2.84 -10.63
N TYR A 275 4.21 -1.70 -11.23
CA TYR A 275 5.48 -1.01 -11.10
C TYR A 275 5.45 -0.11 -9.87
N ASP A 276 6.35 -0.38 -8.93
CA ASP A 276 6.59 0.44 -7.75
C ASP A 276 7.64 1.50 -8.09
N ARG A 277 7.17 2.70 -8.41
CA ARG A 277 8.02 3.82 -8.83
C ARG A 277 8.96 4.31 -7.73
N PHE A 278 8.64 4.10 -6.48
CA PHE A 278 9.45 4.57 -5.35
C PHE A 278 10.68 3.69 -5.13
N ASN A 279 10.54 2.38 -5.39
CA ASN A 279 11.63 1.42 -5.26
C ASN A 279 12.16 0.95 -6.62
N ASN A 280 11.73 1.57 -7.73
CA ASN A 280 12.12 1.24 -9.10
C ASN A 280 12.09 -0.26 -9.41
N LYS A 281 11.03 -0.94 -8.97
CA LYS A 281 10.88 -2.37 -9.20
C LYS A 281 9.43 -2.80 -9.37
N PHE A 282 9.25 -3.93 -10.06
CA PHE A 282 7.95 -4.55 -10.20
C PHE A 282 7.66 -5.48 -9.03
N ARG A 283 6.42 -5.46 -8.55
CA ARG A 283 5.99 -6.36 -7.49
C ARG A 283 4.52 -6.78 -7.59
N TYR A 284 4.20 -7.91 -6.97
CA TYR A 284 2.82 -8.33 -6.80
C TYR A 284 2.23 -7.74 -5.53
N ILE A 285 1.06 -7.10 -5.66
CA ILE A 285 0.31 -6.49 -4.56
C ILE A 285 -1.06 -7.14 -4.49
N ALA A 286 -1.53 -7.43 -3.27
CA ALA A 286 -2.86 -7.98 -3.04
C ALA A 286 -3.96 -7.00 -3.46
N CYS A 287 -5.06 -7.51 -4.05
CA CYS A 287 -6.15 -6.70 -4.59
C CYS A 287 -7.15 -6.19 -3.52
N ASN A 288 -7.03 -6.60 -2.25
CA ASN A 288 -7.98 -6.19 -1.21
C ASN A 288 -8.12 -4.67 -1.07
N GLY A 289 -7.02 -3.92 -1.17
CA GLY A 289 -7.04 -2.47 -1.17
C GLY A 289 -7.76 -1.88 -2.38
N ASP A 290 -7.58 -2.49 -3.56
CA ASP A 290 -8.27 -2.06 -4.78
C ASP A 290 -9.78 -2.28 -4.68
N ILE A 291 -10.21 -3.41 -4.13
CA ILE A 291 -11.63 -3.74 -3.96
C ILE A 291 -12.29 -2.80 -2.97
N ALA A 292 -11.64 -2.49 -1.85
CA ALA A 292 -12.10 -1.43 -0.95
C ALA A 292 -12.19 -0.08 -1.67
N GLY A 293 -11.19 0.26 -2.49
CA GLY A 293 -11.17 1.45 -3.33
C GLY A 293 -12.30 1.49 -4.37
N LEU A 294 -12.64 0.34 -4.99
CA LEU A 294 -13.77 0.24 -5.91
C LEU A 294 -15.10 0.51 -5.20
N MET A 295 -15.29 -0.04 -4.01
CA MET A 295 -16.47 0.21 -3.19
C MET A 295 -16.56 1.68 -2.77
N ALA A 296 -15.45 2.30 -2.36
CA ALA A 296 -15.39 3.72 -2.02
C ALA A 296 -15.69 4.61 -3.23
N ARG A 297 -15.05 4.35 -4.38
CA ARG A 297 -15.27 5.07 -5.63
C ARG A 297 -16.72 4.97 -6.09
N THR A 298 -17.34 3.79 -5.95
CA THR A 298 -18.77 3.60 -6.28
C THR A 298 -19.67 4.45 -5.38
N SER A 299 -19.33 4.58 -4.09
CA SER A 299 -20.10 5.44 -3.17
C SER A 299 -20.00 6.92 -3.51
N ILE A 300 -18.82 7.37 -3.97
CA ILE A 300 -18.58 8.78 -4.31
C ILE A 300 -19.25 9.14 -5.63
N ASN A 301 -19.13 8.28 -6.65
CA ASN A 301 -19.62 8.58 -7.99
C ASN A 301 -21.11 8.27 -8.17
N GLN A 302 -21.66 7.37 -7.36
CA GLN A 302 -23.06 6.98 -7.38
C GLN A 302 -23.57 6.86 -5.94
N TYR A 303 -23.88 5.63 -5.49
CA TYR A 303 -24.32 5.37 -4.12
C TYR A 303 -23.72 4.05 -3.62
N SER A 304 -23.64 3.89 -2.29
CA SER A 304 -23.05 2.70 -1.65
C SER A 304 -23.75 1.39 -2.02
N TRP A 305 -25.01 1.43 -2.42
CA TRP A 305 -25.81 0.26 -2.80
C TRP A 305 -25.72 -0.14 -4.27
N PHE A 306 -24.86 0.49 -5.06
CA PHE A 306 -24.53 -0.01 -6.39
C PHE A 306 -23.42 -1.08 -6.29
N SER A 307 -23.52 -2.09 -7.16
CA SER A 307 -22.48 -3.13 -7.24
C SER A 307 -21.14 -2.50 -7.67
N PRO A 308 -20.03 -2.75 -6.97
CA PRO A 308 -18.70 -2.27 -7.37
C PRO A 308 -18.08 -3.06 -8.52
N ALA A 309 -18.73 -4.14 -8.95
CA ALA A 309 -18.21 -5.08 -9.94
C ALA A 309 -18.63 -4.71 -11.38
N GLY A 310 -18.02 -5.40 -12.33
CA GLY A 310 -18.35 -5.31 -13.76
C GLY A 310 -17.59 -4.22 -14.50
N THR A 311 -17.80 -4.16 -15.82
CA THR A 311 -17.05 -3.28 -16.74
C THR A 311 -17.24 -1.80 -16.47
N ALA A 312 -18.42 -1.41 -15.94
CA ALA A 312 -18.75 -0.01 -15.70
C ALA A 312 -18.06 0.58 -14.44
N ARG A 313 -17.82 -0.21 -13.41
CA ARG A 313 -17.34 0.26 -12.10
C ARG A 313 -16.17 -0.54 -11.53
N GLY A 314 -16.01 -1.79 -11.94
CA GLY A 314 -15.09 -2.75 -11.37
C GLY A 314 -13.65 -2.68 -11.89
N THR A 315 -13.27 -1.68 -12.70
CA THR A 315 -11.93 -1.56 -13.27
C THR A 315 -10.90 -1.26 -12.19
N ILE A 316 -9.88 -2.13 -12.11
CA ILE A 316 -8.72 -2.00 -11.23
C ILE A 316 -7.61 -1.28 -12.01
N ASN A 317 -7.22 -0.11 -11.52
CA ASN A 317 -6.20 0.71 -12.15
C ASN A 317 -4.78 0.26 -11.79
N SER A 318 -3.80 0.74 -12.60
CA SER A 318 -2.37 0.55 -12.34
C SER A 318 -1.94 -0.91 -12.23
N ALA A 319 -2.63 -1.83 -12.91
CA ALA A 319 -2.29 -3.23 -12.97
C ALA A 319 -1.79 -3.60 -14.37
N ILE A 320 -0.60 -4.22 -14.46
CA ILE A 320 0.00 -4.67 -15.71
C ILE A 320 -0.55 -6.06 -16.08
N LYS A 321 -0.59 -6.95 -15.11
CA LYS A 321 -1.12 -8.30 -15.22
C LYS A 321 -1.60 -8.83 -13.87
N LEU A 322 -2.35 -9.92 -13.90
CA LEU A 322 -2.74 -10.67 -12.71
C LEU A 322 -1.79 -11.84 -12.47
N ALA A 323 -1.60 -12.23 -11.20
CA ALA A 323 -0.93 -13.48 -10.87
C ALA A 323 -1.80 -14.71 -11.19
N TYR A 324 -3.12 -14.55 -11.12
CA TYR A 324 -4.12 -15.55 -11.42
C TYR A 324 -5.26 -14.91 -12.22
N ASN A 325 -5.54 -15.46 -13.40
CA ASN A 325 -6.65 -15.03 -14.24
C ASN A 325 -7.57 -16.24 -14.50
N PRO A 326 -8.64 -16.42 -13.71
CA PRO A 326 -9.47 -17.60 -13.77
C PRO A 326 -10.25 -17.72 -15.07
N THR A 327 -10.25 -18.92 -15.65
CA THR A 327 -11.14 -19.33 -16.74
C THR A 327 -12.59 -19.37 -16.26
N GLN A 328 -13.54 -19.55 -17.18
CA GLN A 328 -14.95 -19.69 -16.80
C GLN A 328 -15.17 -20.88 -15.87
N ALA A 329 -14.60 -22.04 -16.20
CA ALA A 329 -14.75 -23.25 -15.36
C ALA A 329 -14.21 -23.03 -13.94
N GLN A 330 -13.09 -22.35 -13.80
CA GLN A 330 -12.51 -22.01 -12.49
C GLN A 330 -13.39 -20.99 -11.73
N ARG A 331 -13.97 -20.01 -12.43
CA ARG A 331 -14.93 -19.07 -11.81
C ARG A 331 -16.19 -19.78 -11.29
N ASP A 332 -16.67 -20.78 -12.04
CA ASP A 332 -17.82 -21.59 -11.63
C ASP A 332 -17.56 -22.42 -10.35
N ILE A 333 -16.28 -22.67 -10.03
CA ILE A 333 -15.85 -23.30 -8.78
C ILE A 333 -15.77 -22.29 -7.62
N ILE A 334 -15.15 -21.12 -7.85
CA ILE A 334 -14.82 -20.18 -6.77
C ILE A 334 -16.00 -19.25 -6.42
N TYR A 335 -16.77 -18.80 -7.42
CA TYR A 335 -17.84 -17.84 -7.20
C TYR A 335 -18.98 -18.33 -6.29
N PRO A 336 -19.46 -19.59 -6.41
CA PRO A 336 -20.45 -20.13 -5.48
C PRO A 336 -19.97 -20.17 -4.01
N LYS A 337 -18.64 -20.20 -3.79
CA LYS A 337 -18.03 -20.20 -2.44
C LYS A 337 -17.90 -18.80 -1.83
N GLY A 338 -18.46 -17.76 -2.47
CA GLY A 338 -18.40 -16.38 -2.00
C GLY A 338 -17.07 -15.68 -2.27
N ILE A 339 -16.28 -16.17 -3.22
CA ILE A 339 -15.00 -15.60 -3.62
C ILE A 339 -15.21 -14.84 -4.93
N ASN A 340 -14.87 -13.56 -4.96
CA ASN A 340 -15.07 -12.71 -6.13
C ASN A 340 -13.86 -12.78 -7.07
N PRO A 341 -14.03 -13.24 -8.31
CA PRO A 341 -12.94 -13.31 -9.26
C PRO A 341 -12.50 -11.92 -9.68
N VAL A 342 -11.18 -11.72 -9.73
CA VAL A 342 -10.54 -10.62 -10.44
C VAL A 342 -10.04 -11.16 -11.75
N VAL A 343 -10.49 -10.60 -12.88
CA VAL A 343 -10.23 -11.14 -14.21
C VAL A 343 -9.70 -10.08 -15.16
N PHE A 344 -8.92 -10.49 -16.14
CA PHE A 344 -8.62 -9.66 -17.29
C PHE A 344 -9.68 -9.89 -18.37
N GLN A 345 -10.35 -8.81 -18.76
CA GLN A 345 -11.32 -8.83 -19.83
C GLN A 345 -10.85 -7.97 -21.01
N PRO A 346 -10.73 -8.54 -22.21
CA PRO A 346 -10.36 -7.77 -23.40
C PRO A 346 -11.29 -6.56 -23.59
N GLY A 347 -10.71 -5.39 -23.85
CA GLY A 347 -11.44 -4.14 -24.03
C GLY A 347 -11.81 -3.40 -22.72
N SER A 348 -11.82 -4.07 -21.57
CA SER A 348 -12.14 -3.46 -20.27
C SER A 348 -10.98 -3.49 -19.27
N GLY A 349 -9.90 -4.23 -19.58
CA GLY A 349 -8.76 -4.39 -18.70
C GLY A 349 -9.01 -5.34 -17.53
N ILE A 350 -8.35 -5.09 -16.41
CA ILE A 350 -8.49 -5.89 -15.19
C ILE A 350 -9.69 -5.38 -14.41
N ILE A 351 -10.62 -6.29 -14.11
CA ILE A 351 -11.88 -5.94 -13.44
C ILE A 351 -12.21 -6.90 -12.30
N LEU A 352 -12.93 -6.39 -11.32
CA LEU A 352 -13.65 -7.21 -10.35
C LEU A 352 -14.91 -7.78 -11.02
N PHE A 353 -14.99 -9.11 -11.11
CA PHE A 353 -16.06 -9.83 -11.82
C PHE A 353 -16.96 -10.62 -10.87
N GLY A 354 -17.30 -10.04 -9.72
CA GLY A 354 -18.18 -10.63 -8.73
C GLY A 354 -18.54 -9.62 -7.66
N ASP A 355 -19.72 -9.76 -7.06
CA ASP A 355 -20.26 -8.86 -6.05
C ASP A 355 -20.85 -9.60 -4.82
N ARG A 356 -20.28 -10.77 -4.51
CA ARG A 356 -20.71 -11.57 -3.35
C ARG A 356 -19.99 -11.19 -2.07
N THR A 357 -20.71 -11.23 -0.96
CA THR A 357 -20.12 -11.37 0.36
C THR A 357 -19.59 -12.79 0.55
N SER A 358 -18.86 -13.06 1.63
CA SER A 358 -18.34 -14.41 1.87
C SER A 358 -19.39 -15.43 2.33
N LEU A 359 -20.68 -15.04 2.37
CA LEU A 359 -21.77 -15.97 2.69
C LEU A 359 -21.89 -17.08 1.65
N LYS A 360 -21.86 -18.32 2.12
CA LYS A 360 -21.95 -19.53 1.29
C LYS A 360 -23.39 -20.00 1.07
N TYR A 361 -24.35 -19.44 1.77
CA TYR A 361 -25.78 -19.75 1.64
C TYR A 361 -26.57 -18.57 1.05
N SER A 362 -27.70 -18.85 0.45
CA SER A 362 -28.59 -17.83 -0.12
C SER A 362 -29.20 -16.97 0.98
N SER A 363 -28.96 -15.67 0.92
CA SER A 363 -29.48 -14.68 1.85
C SER A 363 -29.68 -13.35 1.11
N ALA A 364 -30.44 -12.44 1.70
CA ALA A 364 -30.48 -11.06 1.20
C ALA A 364 -29.10 -10.40 1.28
N PHE A 365 -28.26 -10.81 2.24
CA PHE A 365 -26.94 -10.27 2.51
C PHE A 365 -25.80 -11.01 1.80
N ASP A 366 -26.10 -11.92 0.87
CA ASP A 366 -25.08 -12.61 0.08
C ASP A 366 -24.42 -11.73 -0.99
N ARG A 367 -24.87 -10.47 -1.10
CA ARG A 367 -24.40 -9.47 -2.06
C ARG A 367 -23.77 -8.25 -1.39
N ILE A 368 -22.66 -7.78 -1.95
CA ILE A 368 -21.94 -6.60 -1.45
C ILE A 368 -22.83 -5.38 -1.49
N ASN A 369 -23.57 -5.17 -2.58
CA ASN A 369 -24.44 -4.02 -2.74
C ASN A 369 -25.53 -3.97 -1.68
N VAL A 370 -26.15 -5.10 -1.34
CA VAL A 370 -27.20 -5.16 -0.31
C VAL A 370 -26.63 -4.95 1.08
N ARG A 371 -25.49 -5.60 1.41
CA ARG A 371 -24.84 -5.37 2.73
C ARG A 371 -24.48 -3.89 2.89
N ARG A 372 -23.91 -3.27 1.87
CA ARG A 372 -23.55 -1.85 1.91
C ARG A 372 -24.75 -0.92 1.98
N LEU A 373 -25.86 -1.28 1.32
CA LEU A 373 -27.14 -0.58 1.48
C LEU A 373 -27.55 -0.54 2.95
N PHE A 374 -27.56 -1.71 3.61
CA PHE A 374 -27.98 -1.79 5.01
C PHE A 374 -27.04 -1.03 5.93
N LEU A 375 -25.71 -1.14 5.77
CA LEU A 375 -24.75 -0.36 6.57
C LEU A 375 -25.01 1.16 6.44
N THR A 376 -25.36 1.63 5.25
CA THR A 376 -25.65 3.05 5.01
C THR A 376 -27.00 3.46 5.64
N ILE A 377 -28.03 2.63 5.51
CA ILE A 377 -29.36 2.90 6.09
C ILE A 377 -29.28 2.86 7.61
N GLU A 378 -28.71 1.78 8.17
CA GLU A 378 -28.56 1.57 9.62
C GLU A 378 -27.80 2.73 10.25
N GLY A 379 -26.61 3.09 9.73
CA GLY A 379 -25.80 4.19 10.28
C GLY A 379 -26.45 5.58 10.11
N THR A 380 -27.30 5.78 9.13
CA THR A 380 -28.01 7.05 8.96
C THR A 380 -29.20 7.15 9.93
N ILE A 381 -29.99 6.08 10.03
CA ILE A 381 -31.15 6.03 10.91
C ILE A 381 -30.72 6.03 12.38
N GLU A 382 -29.64 5.32 12.73
CA GLU A 382 -29.09 5.34 14.09
C GLU A 382 -28.70 6.76 14.53
N ARG A 383 -28.04 7.53 13.66
CA ARG A 383 -27.74 8.95 13.96
C ARG A 383 -29.00 9.78 14.16
N ALA A 384 -30.04 9.54 13.37
CA ALA A 384 -31.34 10.20 13.54
C ALA A 384 -32.03 9.74 14.84
N ALA A 385 -31.97 8.47 15.19
CA ALA A 385 -32.54 7.94 16.41
C ALA A 385 -31.84 8.48 17.68
N ARG A 386 -30.55 8.77 17.62
CA ARG A 386 -29.82 9.39 18.75
C ARG A 386 -30.38 10.74 19.18
N SER A 387 -31.02 11.48 18.29
CA SER A 387 -31.67 12.76 18.63
C SER A 387 -32.95 12.57 19.43
N GLN A 388 -33.49 11.36 19.49
CA GLN A 388 -34.67 11.03 20.30
C GLN A 388 -34.32 10.47 21.69
N LEU A 389 -33.04 10.30 21.99
CA LEU A 389 -32.63 9.84 23.34
C LEU A 389 -32.99 10.91 24.38
N PHE A 390 -33.52 10.43 25.50
CA PHE A 390 -34.01 11.24 26.62
C PHE A 390 -35.31 12.00 26.39
N GLU A 391 -35.95 11.85 25.20
CA GLU A 391 -37.29 12.34 24.95
C GLU A 391 -38.35 11.35 25.48
N PHE A 392 -39.59 11.82 25.66
CA PHE A 392 -40.68 10.97 26.07
C PHE A 392 -41.12 10.01 24.94
N ASN A 393 -41.46 8.75 25.28
CA ASN A 393 -42.03 7.84 24.31
C ASN A 393 -43.54 8.10 24.15
N ASP A 394 -43.90 9.18 23.48
CA ASP A 394 -45.26 9.59 23.17
C ASP A 394 -45.52 9.58 21.66
N VAL A 395 -46.77 9.88 21.28
CA VAL A 395 -47.21 9.93 19.87
C VAL A 395 -46.41 11.00 19.10
N ILE A 396 -46.04 12.08 19.76
CA ILE A 396 -45.33 13.19 19.11
C ILE A 396 -43.92 12.77 18.75
N THR A 397 -43.19 12.19 19.67
CA THR A 397 -41.82 11.71 19.44
C THR A 397 -41.78 10.61 18.38
N ARG A 398 -42.74 9.64 18.41
CA ARG A 398 -42.86 8.61 17.40
C ARG A 398 -43.16 9.20 16.01
N SER A 399 -44.04 10.20 15.93
CA SER A 399 -44.35 10.91 14.67
C SER A 399 -43.12 11.68 14.16
N ASN A 400 -42.38 12.36 15.03
CA ASN A 400 -41.17 13.07 14.67
C ASN A 400 -40.11 12.12 14.09
N PHE A 401 -39.92 10.94 14.69
CA PHE A 401 -39.01 9.91 14.17
C PHE A 401 -39.47 9.45 12.75
N LEU A 402 -40.76 9.13 12.56
CA LEU A 402 -41.30 8.74 11.27
C LEU A 402 -41.10 9.82 10.21
N ASN A 403 -41.32 11.10 10.56
CA ASN A 403 -41.12 12.23 9.66
C ASN A 403 -39.66 12.42 9.21
N ILE A 404 -38.70 11.88 9.93
CA ILE A 404 -37.26 11.87 9.55
C ILE A 404 -36.95 10.62 8.69
N VAL A 405 -37.40 9.45 9.11
CA VAL A 405 -37.00 8.17 8.52
C VAL A 405 -37.71 7.90 7.18
N GLU A 406 -39.01 8.14 7.09
CA GLU A 406 -39.74 7.84 5.87
C GLU A 406 -39.28 8.67 4.64
N PRO A 407 -39.07 10.00 4.71
CA PRO A 407 -38.54 10.75 3.59
C PRO A 407 -37.18 10.28 3.13
N TYR A 408 -36.29 9.88 4.09
CA TYR A 408 -34.99 9.31 3.78
C TYR A 408 -35.12 7.98 3.02
N LEU A 409 -35.97 7.06 3.47
CA LEU A 409 -36.20 5.78 2.78
C LEU A 409 -36.89 5.99 1.40
N ARG A 410 -37.75 6.97 1.24
CA ARG A 410 -38.31 7.37 -0.07
C ARG A 410 -37.20 7.88 -1.00
N ASP A 411 -36.24 8.65 -0.50
CA ASP A 411 -35.09 9.09 -1.27
C ASP A 411 -34.22 7.91 -1.69
N VAL A 412 -33.90 6.97 -0.80
CA VAL A 412 -33.19 5.73 -1.14
C VAL A 412 -33.95 4.91 -2.18
N LYS A 413 -35.29 4.85 -2.12
CA LYS A 413 -36.14 4.19 -3.11
C LYS A 413 -36.02 4.87 -4.46
N SER A 414 -36.13 6.19 -4.51
CA SER A 414 -36.00 6.98 -5.76
C SER A 414 -34.62 6.79 -6.41
N LYS A 415 -33.58 6.59 -5.61
CA LYS A 415 -32.20 6.33 -6.02
C LYS A 415 -31.90 4.84 -6.26
N ARG A 416 -32.94 4.01 -6.40
CA ARG A 416 -32.88 2.59 -6.77
C ARG A 416 -32.16 1.70 -5.74
N GLY A 417 -32.05 2.12 -4.48
CA GLY A 417 -31.47 1.29 -3.42
C GLY A 417 -32.42 0.21 -2.93
N ILE A 418 -33.69 0.56 -2.80
CA ILE A 418 -34.76 -0.33 -2.35
C ILE A 418 -35.93 -0.32 -3.31
N THR A 419 -36.67 -1.42 -3.36
CA THR A 419 -37.90 -1.51 -4.15
C THR A 419 -39.11 -1.11 -3.35
N ASP A 420 -39.11 -1.42 -2.05
CA ASP A 420 -40.21 -1.04 -1.14
C ASP A 420 -39.74 -1.03 0.31
N PHE A 421 -40.48 -0.33 1.19
CA PHE A 421 -40.22 -0.30 2.63
C PHE A 421 -41.50 -0.06 3.42
N ILE A 422 -41.51 -0.48 4.68
CA ILE A 422 -42.49 -0.20 5.70
C ILE A 422 -41.77 0.17 6.98
N VAL A 423 -42.24 1.24 7.64
CA VAL A 423 -41.78 1.64 8.97
C VAL A 423 -42.94 1.52 9.94
N VAL A 424 -42.76 0.76 11.00
CA VAL A 424 -43.73 0.63 12.08
C VAL A 424 -43.14 1.27 13.33
N CYS A 425 -43.75 2.33 13.80
CA CYS A 425 -43.34 3.01 15.03
C CYS A 425 -44.61 3.62 15.68
N ASP A 426 -45.46 2.76 16.16
CA ASP A 426 -46.76 3.08 16.74
C ASP A 426 -47.01 2.32 18.05
N GLU A 427 -48.23 2.25 18.50
CA GLU A 427 -48.63 1.56 19.73
C GLU A 427 -48.51 0.05 19.63
N THR A 428 -48.45 -0.53 18.44
CA THR A 428 -48.33 -1.96 18.23
C THR A 428 -46.97 -2.49 18.61
N ASN A 429 -45.93 -1.72 18.39
CA ASN A 429 -44.53 -2.06 18.76
C ASN A 429 -43.98 -1.24 19.94
N ASN A 430 -44.73 -0.23 20.44
CA ASN A 430 -44.44 0.49 21.69
C ASN A 430 -45.60 0.28 22.66
N THR A 431 -45.72 -0.94 23.18
CA THR A 431 -46.71 -1.30 24.19
C THR A 431 -46.42 -0.63 25.53
N PRO A 432 -47.40 -0.52 26.46
CA PRO A 432 -47.18 0.02 27.81
C PRO A 432 -45.97 -0.58 28.50
N ASP A 433 -45.75 -1.89 28.42
CA ASP A 433 -44.58 -2.56 29.02
C ASP A 433 -43.23 -2.08 28.46
N ILE A 434 -43.17 -1.74 27.17
CA ILE A 434 -41.98 -1.20 26.52
C ILE A 434 -41.74 0.26 26.95
N ILE A 435 -42.83 1.02 27.06
CA ILE A 435 -42.76 2.42 27.53
C ILE A 435 -42.33 2.43 29.00
N ASP A 436 -42.90 1.59 29.82
CA ASP A 436 -42.53 1.47 31.26
C ASP A 436 -41.09 0.96 31.47
N SER A 437 -40.56 0.23 30.48
CA SER A 437 -39.15 -0.19 30.45
C SER A 437 -38.19 0.90 29.91
N ASN A 438 -38.67 2.14 29.70
CA ASN A 438 -37.92 3.25 29.09
C ASN A 438 -37.31 2.91 27.72
N GLN A 439 -38.00 2.10 26.92
CA GLN A 439 -37.57 1.71 25.58
C GLN A 439 -38.43 2.38 24.53
N PHE A 440 -37.79 2.69 23.38
CA PHE A 440 -38.42 3.13 22.15
C PHE A 440 -38.12 2.12 21.05
N ARG A 441 -39.13 1.65 20.34
CA ARG A 441 -38.98 0.66 19.25
C ARG A 441 -39.53 1.19 17.94
N ALA A 442 -38.74 0.98 16.88
CA ALA A 442 -39.15 1.20 15.50
C ALA A 442 -38.71 0.01 14.67
N ASP A 443 -39.65 -0.62 13.94
CA ASP A 443 -39.37 -1.74 13.05
C ASP A 443 -39.36 -1.25 11.61
N ILE A 444 -38.23 -1.47 10.93
CA ILE A 444 -38.02 -0.99 9.57
C ILE A 444 -37.82 -2.18 8.64
N PHE A 445 -38.81 -2.43 7.79
CA PHE A 445 -38.79 -3.49 6.79
C PHE A 445 -38.39 -2.93 5.44
N VAL A 446 -37.34 -3.50 4.83
CA VAL A 446 -36.77 -3.03 3.58
C VAL A 446 -36.66 -4.16 2.57
N LYS A 447 -37.13 -3.92 1.34
CA LYS A 447 -36.91 -4.81 0.19
C LYS A 447 -35.76 -4.27 -0.66
N PRO A 448 -34.55 -4.84 -0.60
CA PRO A 448 -33.40 -4.34 -1.34
C PRO A 448 -33.53 -4.60 -2.85
N ALA A 449 -32.98 -3.71 -3.66
CA ALA A 449 -32.76 -3.95 -5.07
C ALA A 449 -31.57 -4.90 -5.26
N ARG A 450 -31.72 -5.89 -6.15
CA ARG A 450 -30.67 -6.88 -6.43
C ARG A 450 -29.95 -6.58 -7.73
N SER A 451 -28.63 -6.83 -7.77
CA SER A 451 -27.83 -6.76 -8.98
C SER A 451 -28.13 -7.93 -9.94
N ILE A 452 -27.99 -7.69 -11.24
CA ILE A 452 -28.14 -8.72 -12.28
C ILE A 452 -26.81 -9.48 -12.39
N ASN A 453 -26.84 -10.81 -12.28
CA ASN A 453 -25.66 -11.65 -12.41
C ASN A 453 -25.67 -12.56 -13.65
N PHE A 454 -26.85 -12.83 -14.21
CA PHE A 454 -27.01 -13.61 -15.42
C PHE A 454 -27.87 -12.86 -16.41
N ILE A 455 -27.43 -12.84 -17.64
CA ILE A 455 -28.19 -12.32 -18.78
C ILE A 455 -28.38 -13.47 -19.75
N GLY A 456 -29.59 -13.99 -19.86
CA GLY A 456 -29.98 -14.93 -20.91
C GLY A 456 -30.42 -14.15 -22.15
N LEU A 457 -29.76 -14.43 -23.27
CA LEU A 457 -30.13 -13.86 -24.57
C LEU A 457 -30.51 -15.00 -25.51
N THR A 458 -31.74 -14.99 -25.99
CA THR A 458 -32.21 -15.93 -26.99
C THR A 458 -32.29 -15.25 -28.36
N PHE A 459 -31.50 -15.72 -29.30
CA PHE A 459 -31.55 -15.25 -30.68
C PHE A 459 -32.31 -16.29 -31.54
N VAL A 460 -33.41 -15.85 -32.11
CA VAL A 460 -34.20 -16.71 -33.02
C VAL A 460 -34.04 -16.20 -34.47
N ALA A 461 -33.44 -17.03 -35.30
CA ALA A 461 -33.36 -16.74 -36.72
C ALA A 461 -34.68 -17.18 -37.41
N THR A 462 -35.42 -16.21 -37.93
CA THR A 462 -36.65 -16.49 -38.68
C THR A 462 -36.42 -16.50 -40.18
N ARG A 463 -37.24 -17.28 -40.91
CA ARG A 463 -37.22 -17.27 -42.37
C ARG A 463 -37.87 -15.99 -42.90
N THR A 464 -37.42 -15.52 -44.06
CA THR A 464 -38.03 -14.39 -44.77
C THR A 464 -39.49 -14.67 -45.04
N GLY A 465 -40.40 -13.84 -44.50
CA GLY A 465 -41.87 -13.98 -44.71
C GLY A 465 -42.66 -14.48 -43.49
N VAL A 466 -42.03 -14.80 -42.36
CA VAL A 466 -42.71 -15.13 -41.11
C VAL A 466 -42.90 -13.86 -40.29
N SER A 467 -44.12 -13.61 -39.80
CA SER A 467 -44.37 -12.44 -38.92
C SER A 467 -43.76 -12.65 -37.55
N PHE A 468 -43.19 -11.58 -36.94
CA PHE A 468 -42.57 -11.66 -35.59
C PHE A 468 -43.59 -12.06 -34.51
N GLU A 469 -44.89 -11.79 -34.68
CA GLU A 469 -45.97 -12.17 -33.76
C GLU A 469 -46.15 -13.69 -33.67
N GLU A 470 -45.91 -14.42 -34.77
CA GLU A 470 -46.03 -15.88 -34.84
C GLU A 470 -44.79 -16.58 -34.15
N VAL A 471 -43.66 -15.91 -34.09
CA VAL A 471 -42.45 -16.42 -33.42
C VAL A 471 -42.49 -16.20 -31.92
N VAL A 472 -43.03 -15.05 -31.45
CA VAL A 472 -43.14 -14.71 -30.01
C VAL A 472 -44.20 -15.55 -29.30
N GLY A 473 -45.22 -16.01 -30.01
CA GLY A 473 -46.29 -16.86 -29.45
C GLY A 473 -45.89 -18.32 -29.20
N ASN A 474 -44.70 -18.76 -29.65
CA ASN A 474 -44.21 -20.13 -29.52
C ASN A 474 -42.90 -20.27 -28.69
N VAL A 475 -42.49 -19.26 -27.92
CA VAL A 475 -41.33 -19.26 -27.04
C VAL A 475 -41.73 -19.33 -25.58
#